data_7b61f79b373bc507dfe373cc5fbc8ff1
#
_entry.id   7b61f79b373bc507dfe373cc5fbc8ff1
#
_cell.length_a   1.000
_cell.length_b   1.000
_cell.length_c   1.000
_cell.angle_alpha   90.00
_cell.angle_beta   90.00
_cell.angle_gamma   90.00
#
_symmetry.space_group_name_H-M   'P 1'
#
loop_
_entity.id
_entity.type
_entity.pdbx_description
1 polymer ?
#
loop_
_entity_poly.entity_id
_entity_poly.type
_entity_poly.pdbx_seq_one_letter_code
_entity_poly.pdbx_strand_id
1 'polypeptide(L)'
;MACVLVTGGAGFLGAAVVRRLAGRGDQVIALDNFQAGVAANLVGLGCNVGVFGGDVTDLGGLLGLIRQHRVQRIIHAAAIVSTLPSLSAPSHVTRVNIEGTLNVLEAMRLFDVERAVHISSEETYGAFRHDPADEEHPVAPTSPYGISKVASEQLGRFYRTVYKTDFVNVRTSWVYGPNFPRQRIPRTLIEAALAGRPLHLPRGGDARIDHTYLDDCVDGILLTLDHAAHPFDVYNVASGEGRTIAEMVALVKDLIPGTDLSVGPGPYWYDDRLVVPPKGALDLTRAKKVLGYQPKYDLRRGLASYIEWYRRGPLPREN
;
A
#
# COMPACT_ATOMS: atom_id res chain seq x y z
N MET A 1 -4.63 24.83 4.77
CA MET A 1 -4.09 23.59 5.34
C MET A 1 -5.27 22.75 5.80
N ALA A 2 -5.37 21.51 5.32
CA ALA A 2 -6.45 20.60 5.69
C ALA A 2 -6.05 19.78 6.92
N CYS A 3 -7.03 19.33 7.73
CA CYS A 3 -6.81 18.31 8.74
C CYS A 3 -7.06 16.93 8.12
N VAL A 4 -6.02 16.11 8.04
CA VAL A 4 -6.06 14.80 7.38
C VAL A 4 -5.86 13.69 8.42
N LEU A 5 -6.81 12.76 8.50
CA LEU A 5 -6.66 11.54 9.26
C LEU A 5 -6.00 10.46 8.39
N VAL A 6 -4.95 9.82 8.90
CA VAL A 6 -4.33 8.65 8.30
C VAL A 6 -4.55 7.47 9.24
N THR A 7 -5.45 6.56 8.90
CA THR A 7 -5.60 5.29 9.64
C THR A 7 -4.52 4.31 9.21
N GLY A 8 -3.99 3.52 10.13
CA GLY A 8 -2.78 2.73 9.89
C GLY A 8 -1.53 3.62 9.74
N GLY A 9 -1.55 4.80 10.41
CA GLY A 9 -0.57 5.85 10.26
C GLY A 9 0.84 5.50 10.70
N ALA A 10 1.03 4.50 11.59
CA ALA A 10 2.33 3.99 12.00
C ALA A 10 2.82 2.80 11.15
N GLY A 11 2.01 2.34 10.19
CA GLY A 11 2.36 1.28 9.25
C GLY A 11 3.37 1.74 8.19
N PHE A 12 3.83 0.81 7.36
CA PHE A 12 4.82 1.07 6.30
C PHE A 12 4.38 2.20 5.35
N LEU A 13 3.23 2.03 4.70
CA LEU A 13 2.71 3.03 3.75
C LEU A 13 2.13 4.24 4.48
N GLY A 14 1.37 4.00 5.57
CA GLY A 14 0.75 5.08 6.35
C GLY A 14 1.76 6.09 6.88
N ALA A 15 2.88 5.62 7.44
CA ALA A 15 3.92 6.52 7.96
C ALA A 15 4.61 7.35 6.86
N ALA A 16 4.81 6.77 5.67
CA ALA A 16 5.34 7.52 4.52
C ALA A 16 4.36 8.63 4.08
N VAL A 17 3.06 8.32 4.06
CA VAL A 17 2.00 9.30 3.79
C VAL A 17 1.99 10.40 4.86
N VAL A 18 2.00 10.03 6.15
CA VAL A 18 2.04 11.00 7.27
C VAL A 18 3.24 11.95 7.12
N ARG A 19 4.44 11.40 6.85
CA ARG A 19 5.66 12.23 6.64
C ARG A 19 5.49 13.22 5.49
N ARG A 20 4.93 12.77 4.37
CA ARG A 20 4.73 13.62 3.19
C ARG A 20 3.70 14.72 3.45
N LEU A 21 2.58 14.40 4.10
CA LEU A 21 1.57 15.38 4.52
C LEU A 21 2.14 16.41 5.52
N ALA A 22 2.85 15.92 6.53
CA ALA A 22 3.48 16.78 7.52
C ALA A 22 4.50 17.76 6.90
N GLY A 23 5.33 17.24 5.97
CA GLY A 23 6.34 18.05 5.28
C GLY A 23 5.77 19.14 4.37
N ARG A 24 4.52 19.01 3.92
CA ARG A 24 3.83 20.06 3.17
C ARG A 24 2.98 21.00 4.04
N GLY A 25 3.02 20.80 5.39
CA GLY A 25 2.39 21.68 6.37
C GLY A 25 0.94 21.33 6.73
N ASP A 26 0.38 20.21 6.27
CA ASP A 26 -0.96 19.78 6.68
C ASP A 26 -1.01 19.43 8.17
N GLN A 27 -2.18 19.61 8.80
CA GLN A 27 -2.44 19.03 10.11
C GLN A 27 -2.74 17.55 9.95
N VAL A 28 -1.98 16.67 10.58
CA VAL A 28 -2.09 15.22 10.39
C VAL A 28 -2.45 14.52 11.68
N ILE A 29 -3.46 13.69 11.64
CA ILE A 29 -3.85 12.77 12.71
C ILE A 29 -3.48 11.36 12.27
N ALA A 30 -2.47 10.77 12.90
CA ALA A 30 -2.07 9.38 12.66
C ALA A 30 -2.77 8.47 13.68
N LEU A 31 -3.70 7.63 13.23
CA LEU A 31 -4.38 6.63 14.05
C LEU A 31 -3.82 5.26 13.75
N ASP A 32 -3.38 4.52 14.78
CA ASP A 32 -2.86 3.15 14.65
C ASP A 32 -3.11 2.37 15.94
N ASN A 33 -3.38 1.07 15.84
CA ASN A 33 -3.48 0.19 17.01
C ASN A 33 -2.15 -0.47 17.38
N PHE A 34 -1.08 -0.18 16.63
CA PHE A 34 0.29 -0.67 16.80
C PHE A 34 0.46 -2.21 16.78
N GLN A 35 -0.51 -2.95 16.23
CA GLN A 35 -0.36 -4.40 16.02
C GLN A 35 0.66 -4.73 14.93
N ALA A 36 0.71 -3.91 13.87
CA ALA A 36 1.66 -4.03 12.77
C ALA A 36 2.47 -2.75 12.55
N GLY A 37 1.89 -1.60 12.89
CA GLY A 37 2.56 -0.31 12.88
C GLY A 37 3.58 -0.17 14.01
N VAL A 38 4.62 0.62 13.76
CA VAL A 38 5.70 0.86 14.73
C VAL A 38 5.79 2.36 15.00
N ALA A 39 5.65 2.76 16.28
CA ALA A 39 5.71 4.17 16.68
C ALA A 39 7.00 4.86 16.20
N ALA A 40 8.12 4.14 16.15
CA ALA A 40 9.39 4.64 15.61
C ALA A 40 9.30 5.13 14.15
N ASN A 41 8.33 4.67 13.37
CA ASN A 41 8.10 5.18 12.01
C ASN A 41 7.60 6.63 12.00
N LEU A 42 7.13 7.15 13.13
CA LEU A 42 6.57 8.50 13.28
C LEU A 42 7.48 9.45 14.08
N VAL A 43 8.67 9.00 14.48
CA VAL A 43 9.65 9.84 15.18
C VAL A 43 10.20 10.93 14.27
N GLY A 44 10.52 12.11 14.86
CA GLY A 44 11.09 13.26 14.15
C GLY A 44 10.10 14.03 13.27
N LEU A 45 8.78 13.82 13.47
CA LEU A 45 7.73 14.60 12.80
C LEU A 45 7.48 15.92 13.54
N GLY A 46 7.03 16.94 12.81
CA GLY A 46 6.74 18.26 13.34
C GLY A 46 5.52 18.30 14.29
N CYS A 47 5.31 19.45 14.93
CA CYS A 47 4.19 19.68 15.86
C CYS A 47 2.80 19.67 15.18
N ASN A 48 2.77 19.61 13.86
CA ASN A 48 1.54 19.46 13.06
C ASN A 48 1.07 18.00 12.93
N VAL A 49 1.70 17.04 13.62
CA VAL A 49 1.31 15.64 13.62
C VAL A 49 0.89 15.21 15.02
N GLY A 50 -0.36 14.76 15.16
CA GLY A 50 -0.86 14.07 16.36
C GLY A 50 -0.86 12.56 16.13
N VAL A 51 -0.32 11.78 17.08
CA VAL A 51 -0.31 10.31 17.02
C VAL A 51 -1.25 9.76 18.08
N PHE A 52 -2.19 8.91 17.66
CA PHE A 52 -3.26 8.38 18.50
C PHE A 52 -3.30 6.86 18.42
N GLY A 53 -3.33 6.21 19.59
CA GLY A 53 -3.59 4.77 19.69
C GLY A 53 -5.09 4.50 19.58
N GLY A 54 -5.48 3.61 18.64
CA GLY A 54 -6.88 3.22 18.47
C GLY A 54 -7.08 2.29 17.29
N ASP A 55 -8.20 1.58 17.29
CA ASP A 55 -8.55 0.59 16.27
C ASP A 55 -9.68 1.13 15.37
N VAL A 56 -9.57 0.91 14.06
CA VAL A 56 -10.61 1.32 13.10
C VAL A 56 -11.92 0.55 13.27
N THR A 57 -11.90 -0.58 13.97
CA THR A 57 -13.12 -1.33 14.33
C THR A 57 -13.85 -0.74 15.53
N ASP A 58 -13.25 0.21 16.26
CA ASP A 58 -13.92 1.01 17.28
C ASP A 58 -14.57 2.25 16.65
N LEU A 59 -15.83 2.12 16.27
CA LEU A 59 -16.58 3.23 15.67
C LEU A 59 -16.64 4.44 16.61
N GLY A 60 -16.88 4.23 17.91
CA GLY A 60 -17.01 5.32 18.88
C GLY A 60 -15.73 6.14 19.00
N GLY A 61 -14.59 5.45 19.15
CA GLY A 61 -13.26 6.08 19.19
C GLY A 61 -12.94 6.85 17.91
N LEU A 62 -13.22 6.24 16.74
CA LEU A 62 -13.01 6.88 15.44
C LEU A 62 -13.85 8.16 15.26
N LEU A 63 -15.15 8.11 15.57
CA LEU A 63 -16.05 9.26 15.49
C LEU A 63 -15.63 10.37 16.46
N GLY A 64 -15.23 9.99 17.69
CA GLY A 64 -14.70 10.92 18.69
C GLY A 64 -13.48 11.70 18.19
N LEU A 65 -12.53 10.98 17.60
CA LEU A 65 -11.29 11.56 17.05
C LEU A 65 -11.60 12.52 15.87
N ILE A 66 -12.42 12.10 14.92
CA ILE A 66 -12.81 12.90 13.76
C ILE A 66 -13.49 14.20 14.18
N ARG A 67 -14.42 14.12 15.14
CA ARG A 67 -15.14 15.29 15.70
C ARG A 67 -14.18 16.24 16.44
N GLN A 68 -13.35 15.70 17.34
CA GLN A 68 -12.43 16.48 18.17
C GLN A 68 -11.46 17.30 17.32
N HIS A 69 -10.92 16.68 16.26
CA HIS A 69 -9.90 17.31 15.42
C HIS A 69 -10.46 17.94 14.14
N ARG A 70 -11.78 17.92 13.94
CA ARG A 70 -12.44 18.47 12.74
C ARG A 70 -11.79 17.95 11.46
N VAL A 71 -11.62 16.63 11.39
CA VAL A 71 -10.98 15.97 10.24
C VAL A 71 -11.78 16.27 8.96
N GLN A 72 -11.10 16.77 7.96
CA GLN A 72 -11.69 17.12 6.66
C GLN A 72 -11.50 16.01 5.62
N ARG A 73 -10.36 15.31 5.67
CA ARG A 73 -10.03 14.26 4.71
C ARG A 73 -9.44 13.06 5.41
N ILE A 74 -9.58 11.88 4.80
CA ILE A 74 -9.10 10.62 5.36
C ILE A 74 -8.24 9.89 4.32
N ILE A 75 -7.09 9.34 4.74
CA ILE A 75 -6.39 8.29 4.02
C ILE A 75 -6.54 7.02 4.84
N HIS A 76 -7.33 6.08 4.30
CA HIS A 76 -7.64 4.83 4.98
C HIS A 76 -6.65 3.73 4.56
N ALA A 77 -5.54 3.63 5.31
CA ALA A 77 -4.49 2.63 5.10
C ALA A 77 -4.48 1.52 6.17
N ALA A 78 -5.30 1.62 7.22
CA ALA A 78 -5.45 0.56 8.21
C ALA A 78 -6.04 -0.70 7.57
N ALA A 79 -5.32 -1.81 7.64
CA ALA A 79 -5.75 -3.11 7.15
C ALA A 79 -4.81 -4.22 7.63
N ILE A 80 -5.32 -5.42 7.75
CA ILE A 80 -4.49 -6.62 7.75
C ILE A 80 -4.14 -6.90 6.28
N VAL A 81 -2.88 -6.66 5.94
CA VAL A 81 -2.40 -6.65 4.55
C VAL A 81 -1.73 -7.96 4.18
N SER A 82 -1.92 -8.43 2.95
CA SER A 82 -1.30 -9.60 2.33
C SER A 82 -2.05 -10.91 2.50
N THR A 83 -1.84 -11.77 1.52
CA THR A 83 -2.48 -13.09 1.42
C THR A 83 -2.12 -14.01 2.59
N LEU A 84 -0.83 -14.12 2.98
CA LEU A 84 -0.41 -15.05 4.04
C LEU A 84 -1.07 -14.79 5.40
N PRO A 85 -1.07 -13.57 5.96
CA PRO A 85 -1.82 -13.29 7.19
C PRO A 85 -3.32 -13.57 7.04
N SER A 86 -3.88 -13.36 5.85
CA SER A 86 -5.31 -13.62 5.62
C SER A 86 -5.68 -15.09 5.61
N LEU A 87 -4.76 -15.97 5.24
CA LEU A 87 -4.97 -17.42 5.33
C LEU A 87 -4.94 -17.93 6.76
N SER A 88 -4.12 -17.32 7.62
CA SER A 88 -3.97 -17.74 9.01
C SER A 88 -5.11 -17.24 9.91
N ALA A 89 -5.70 -16.08 9.60
CA ALA A 89 -6.74 -15.45 10.41
C ALA A 89 -7.82 -14.75 9.53
N PRO A 90 -8.59 -15.49 8.71
CA PRO A 90 -9.51 -14.92 7.75
C PRO A 90 -10.62 -14.08 8.39
N SER A 91 -11.16 -14.51 9.55
CA SER A 91 -12.17 -13.76 10.28
C SER A 91 -11.64 -12.42 10.80
N HIS A 92 -10.41 -12.38 11.29
CA HIS A 92 -9.77 -11.15 11.76
C HIS A 92 -9.54 -10.18 10.60
N VAL A 93 -9.07 -10.68 9.45
CA VAL A 93 -8.91 -9.86 8.23
C VAL A 93 -10.25 -9.28 7.77
N THR A 94 -11.30 -10.09 7.74
CA THR A 94 -12.65 -9.64 7.35
C THR A 94 -13.14 -8.55 8.30
N ARG A 95 -13.01 -8.75 9.60
CA ARG A 95 -13.40 -7.78 10.61
C ARG A 95 -12.63 -6.46 10.46
N VAL A 96 -11.31 -6.47 10.47
CA VAL A 96 -10.53 -5.24 10.41
C VAL A 96 -10.74 -4.52 9.08
N ASN A 97 -10.67 -5.24 7.95
CA ASN A 97 -10.67 -4.59 6.64
C ASN A 97 -12.07 -4.15 6.21
N ILE A 98 -13.11 -4.92 6.48
CA ILE A 98 -14.47 -4.59 6.04
C ILE A 98 -15.17 -3.71 7.07
N GLU A 99 -15.23 -4.11 8.33
CA GLU A 99 -15.85 -3.33 9.41
C GLU A 99 -15.13 -2.00 9.61
N GLY A 100 -13.76 -2.00 9.60
CA GLY A 100 -12.98 -0.78 9.68
C GLY A 100 -13.26 0.19 8.52
N THR A 101 -13.41 -0.33 7.29
CA THR A 101 -13.82 0.51 6.15
C THR A 101 -15.24 1.03 6.31
N LEU A 102 -16.17 0.20 6.79
CA LEU A 102 -17.55 0.62 7.06
C LEU A 102 -17.59 1.75 8.09
N ASN A 103 -16.79 1.66 9.15
CA ASN A 103 -16.70 2.71 10.17
C ASN A 103 -16.16 4.03 9.60
N VAL A 104 -15.19 3.98 8.68
CA VAL A 104 -14.71 5.17 7.96
C VAL A 104 -15.83 5.78 7.10
N LEU A 105 -16.58 4.95 6.39
CA LEU A 105 -17.72 5.39 5.57
C LEU A 105 -18.83 6.02 6.42
N GLU A 106 -19.16 5.44 7.57
CA GLU A 106 -20.10 6.02 8.53
C GLU A 106 -19.59 7.36 9.08
N ALA A 107 -18.30 7.45 9.39
CA ALA A 107 -17.72 8.71 9.82
C ALA A 107 -17.83 9.80 8.74
N MET A 108 -17.60 9.46 7.47
CA MET A 108 -17.80 10.39 6.35
C MET A 108 -19.24 10.89 6.27
N ARG A 109 -20.19 9.95 6.40
CA ARG A 109 -21.63 10.27 6.32
C ARG A 109 -22.11 11.14 7.48
N LEU A 110 -21.54 10.96 8.68
CA LEU A 110 -22.00 11.62 9.91
C LEU A 110 -21.35 12.99 10.16
N PHE A 111 -20.16 13.21 9.63
CA PHE A 111 -19.36 14.42 9.92
C PHE A 111 -18.97 15.22 8.67
N ASP A 112 -19.60 14.97 7.54
CA ASP A 112 -19.37 15.69 6.27
C ASP A 112 -17.87 15.71 5.89
N VAL A 113 -17.17 14.59 6.09
CA VAL A 113 -15.78 14.47 5.65
C VAL A 113 -15.72 14.60 4.13
N GLU A 114 -14.94 15.55 3.64
CA GLU A 114 -14.91 15.93 2.22
C GLU A 114 -14.52 14.76 1.31
N ARG A 115 -13.51 13.97 1.73
CA ARG A 115 -12.97 12.87 0.94
C ARG A 115 -12.28 11.82 1.79
N ALA A 116 -12.42 10.54 1.39
CA ALA A 116 -11.55 9.47 1.85
C ALA A 116 -10.90 8.74 0.68
N VAL A 117 -9.58 8.53 0.77
CA VAL A 117 -8.81 7.67 -0.13
C VAL A 117 -8.55 6.35 0.57
N HIS A 118 -9.14 5.28 0.05
CA HIS A 118 -8.95 3.91 0.55
C HIS A 118 -7.82 3.21 -0.20
N ILE A 119 -6.88 2.65 0.53
CA ILE A 119 -5.80 1.86 -0.06
C ILE A 119 -6.31 0.45 -0.33
N SER A 120 -6.69 0.21 -1.58
CA SER A 120 -7.07 -1.09 -2.13
C SER A 120 -5.84 -1.84 -2.67
N SER A 121 -6.02 -2.83 -3.53
CA SER A 121 -4.94 -3.70 -3.99
C SER A 121 -5.25 -4.31 -5.35
N GLU A 122 -4.22 -4.66 -6.12
CA GLU A 122 -4.32 -5.52 -7.31
C GLU A 122 -4.84 -6.92 -7.00
N GLU A 123 -4.80 -7.35 -5.72
CA GLU A 123 -5.37 -8.63 -5.29
C GLU A 123 -6.89 -8.73 -5.53
N THR A 124 -7.55 -7.60 -5.78
CA THR A 124 -8.96 -7.56 -6.23
C THR A 124 -9.15 -8.24 -7.58
N TYR A 125 -8.17 -8.15 -8.47
CA TYR A 125 -8.24 -8.72 -9.82
C TYR A 125 -8.10 -10.26 -9.83
N GLY A 126 -7.39 -10.83 -8.84
CA GLY A 126 -6.99 -12.24 -8.89
C GLY A 126 -5.95 -12.50 -9.99
N ALA A 127 -6.14 -13.55 -10.80
CA ALA A 127 -5.31 -13.80 -11.97
C ALA A 127 -5.64 -12.80 -13.09
N PHE A 128 -4.61 -12.20 -13.70
CA PHE A 128 -4.80 -11.26 -14.80
C PHE A 128 -5.22 -12.01 -16.06
N ARG A 129 -6.29 -11.54 -16.70
CA ARG A 129 -6.79 -12.06 -17.99
C ARG A 129 -6.17 -11.35 -19.19
N HIS A 130 -5.66 -10.13 -18.96
CA HIS A 130 -4.86 -9.35 -19.90
C HIS A 130 -3.80 -8.57 -19.13
N ASP A 131 -2.70 -8.24 -19.78
CA ASP A 131 -1.54 -7.53 -19.24
C ASP A 131 -1.19 -6.40 -20.21
N PRO A 132 -1.25 -5.14 -19.79
CA PRO A 132 -1.52 -4.66 -18.44
C PRO A 132 -3.01 -4.72 -18.03
N ALA A 133 -3.29 -4.90 -16.73
CA ALA A 133 -4.65 -4.90 -16.19
C ALA A 133 -5.13 -3.48 -15.89
N ASP A 134 -6.24 -3.05 -16.50
CA ASP A 134 -6.90 -1.79 -16.24
C ASP A 134 -7.96 -1.90 -15.12
N GLU A 135 -8.58 -0.79 -14.75
CA GLU A 135 -9.59 -0.79 -13.69
C GLU A 135 -10.93 -1.45 -14.06
N GLU A 136 -11.15 -1.71 -15.36
CA GLU A 136 -12.29 -2.46 -15.88
C GLU A 136 -12.02 -3.98 -15.95
N HIS A 137 -10.79 -4.41 -15.66
CA HIS A 137 -10.44 -5.82 -15.56
C HIS A 137 -11.38 -6.55 -14.59
N PRO A 138 -11.85 -7.76 -14.90
CA PRO A 138 -12.71 -8.53 -14.01
C PRO A 138 -12.13 -8.69 -12.61
N VAL A 139 -12.99 -8.49 -11.60
CA VAL A 139 -12.66 -8.64 -10.19
C VAL A 139 -12.94 -10.08 -9.76
N ALA A 140 -11.87 -10.83 -9.46
CA ALA A 140 -11.94 -12.27 -9.12
C ALA A 140 -10.89 -12.63 -8.04
N PRO A 141 -10.99 -12.05 -6.81
CA PRO A 141 -10.00 -12.25 -5.77
C PRO A 141 -9.91 -13.71 -5.33
N THR A 142 -8.70 -14.18 -5.02
CA THR A 142 -8.43 -15.59 -4.66
C THR A 142 -8.01 -15.75 -3.19
N SER A 143 -8.06 -14.70 -2.40
CA SER A 143 -7.67 -14.71 -0.99
C SER A 143 -8.66 -13.94 -0.11
N PRO A 144 -8.77 -14.25 1.19
CA PRO A 144 -9.58 -13.45 2.13
C PRO A 144 -9.19 -11.96 2.12
N TYR A 145 -7.91 -11.65 1.92
CA TYR A 145 -7.43 -10.27 1.77
C TYR A 145 -8.02 -9.60 0.52
N GLY A 146 -7.87 -10.23 -0.64
CA GLY A 146 -8.44 -9.69 -1.89
C GLY A 146 -9.96 -9.54 -1.82
N ILE A 147 -10.66 -10.53 -1.26
CA ILE A 147 -12.12 -10.48 -1.01
C ILE A 147 -12.48 -9.30 -0.12
N SER A 148 -11.73 -9.07 0.97
CA SER A 148 -12.00 -7.94 1.87
C SER A 148 -11.82 -6.59 1.16
N LYS A 149 -10.84 -6.45 0.28
CA LYS A 149 -10.63 -5.24 -0.51
C LYS A 149 -11.77 -5.00 -1.50
N VAL A 150 -12.23 -6.03 -2.18
CA VAL A 150 -13.43 -5.94 -3.05
C VAL A 150 -14.66 -5.52 -2.27
N ALA A 151 -14.91 -6.12 -1.12
CA ALA A 151 -16.04 -5.76 -0.27
C ALA A 151 -15.97 -4.28 0.16
N SER A 152 -14.79 -3.80 0.55
CA SER A 152 -14.56 -2.39 0.90
C SER A 152 -14.83 -1.44 -0.28
N GLU A 153 -14.38 -1.79 -1.49
CA GLU A 153 -14.67 -1.00 -2.69
C GLU A 153 -16.17 -0.94 -3.00
N GLN A 154 -16.88 -2.08 -2.88
CA GLN A 154 -18.31 -2.15 -3.13
C GLN A 154 -19.11 -1.35 -2.09
N LEU A 155 -18.74 -1.40 -0.81
CA LEU A 155 -19.32 -0.56 0.23
C LEU A 155 -19.09 0.93 -0.10
N GLY A 156 -17.87 1.31 -0.44
CA GLY A 156 -17.54 2.67 -0.85
C GLY A 156 -18.39 3.16 -2.03
N ARG A 157 -18.56 2.31 -3.06
CA ARG A 157 -19.43 2.60 -4.22
C ARG A 157 -20.90 2.81 -3.83
N PHE A 158 -21.40 1.98 -2.91
CA PHE A 158 -22.74 2.15 -2.36
C PHE A 158 -22.89 3.49 -1.65
N TYR A 159 -21.98 3.84 -0.73
CA TYR A 159 -21.98 5.10 0.00
C TYR A 159 -21.86 6.31 -0.93
N ARG A 160 -21.01 6.23 -1.93
CA ARG A 160 -20.87 7.26 -2.97
C ARG A 160 -22.20 7.49 -3.71
N THR A 161 -22.89 6.43 -4.06
CA THR A 161 -24.16 6.50 -4.81
C THR A 161 -25.28 7.04 -3.95
N VAL A 162 -25.45 6.51 -2.73
CA VAL A 162 -26.61 6.78 -1.87
C VAL A 162 -26.40 8.03 -1.02
N TYR A 163 -25.25 8.14 -0.37
CA TYR A 163 -24.97 9.22 0.59
C TYR A 163 -24.09 10.33 0.01
N LYS A 164 -23.68 10.23 -1.26
CA LYS A 164 -22.85 11.23 -1.97
C LYS A 164 -21.49 11.46 -1.33
N THR A 165 -20.97 10.49 -0.60
CA THR A 165 -19.60 10.57 -0.04
C THR A 165 -18.58 10.49 -1.16
N ASP A 166 -17.49 11.24 -1.06
CA ASP A 166 -16.37 11.16 -2.01
C ASP A 166 -15.31 10.13 -1.52
N PHE A 167 -15.68 8.86 -1.63
CA PHE A 167 -14.82 7.72 -1.29
C PHE A 167 -14.18 7.18 -2.56
N VAL A 168 -12.84 7.20 -2.61
CA VAL A 168 -12.05 6.82 -3.79
C VAL A 168 -11.06 5.72 -3.45
N ASN A 169 -10.98 4.71 -4.30
CA ASN A 169 -10.10 3.57 -4.10
C ASN A 169 -8.82 3.71 -4.93
N VAL A 170 -7.69 3.38 -4.32
CA VAL A 170 -6.39 3.28 -4.99
C VAL A 170 -5.93 1.83 -4.95
N ARG A 171 -5.96 1.14 -6.10
CA ARG A 171 -5.41 -0.21 -6.23
C ARG A 171 -3.91 -0.11 -6.43
N THR A 172 -3.16 -0.54 -5.40
CA THR A 172 -1.69 -0.60 -5.46
C THR A 172 -1.23 -2.01 -5.80
N SER A 173 -0.03 -2.14 -6.34
CA SER A 173 0.61 -3.43 -6.54
C SER A 173 1.59 -3.76 -5.40
N TRP A 174 2.71 -4.43 -5.66
CA TRP A 174 3.68 -4.84 -4.65
C TRP A 174 4.57 -3.67 -4.24
N VAL A 175 4.09 -2.88 -3.29
CA VAL A 175 4.83 -1.71 -2.79
C VAL A 175 6.04 -2.16 -1.98
N TYR A 176 7.22 -1.57 -2.27
CA TYR A 176 8.48 -1.81 -1.60
C TYR A 176 9.27 -0.52 -1.39
N GLY A 177 10.25 -0.55 -0.49
CA GLY A 177 11.12 0.59 -0.21
C GLY A 177 11.57 0.65 1.24
N PRO A 178 12.12 1.79 1.68
CA PRO A 178 12.57 2.03 3.05
C PRO A 178 11.55 1.62 4.12
N ASN A 179 12.03 0.95 5.17
CA ASN A 179 11.19 0.44 6.27
C ASN A 179 10.17 -0.64 5.88
N PHE A 180 10.30 -1.28 4.71
CA PHE A 180 9.40 -2.38 4.33
C PHE A 180 9.48 -3.52 5.38
N PRO A 181 8.36 -3.88 6.05
CA PRO A 181 8.42 -4.70 7.27
C PRO A 181 8.59 -6.19 7.01
N ARG A 182 8.30 -6.66 5.78
CA ARG A 182 8.20 -8.10 5.51
C ARG A 182 9.49 -8.69 4.96
N GLN A 183 9.80 -9.92 5.41
CA GLN A 183 10.90 -10.73 4.91
C GLN A 183 10.49 -11.41 3.58
N ARG A 184 10.41 -10.61 2.51
CA ARG A 184 10.18 -11.08 1.14
C ARG A 184 10.93 -10.20 0.14
N ILE A 185 10.96 -10.63 -1.11
CA ILE A 185 11.54 -9.84 -2.20
C ILE A 185 10.86 -8.45 -2.32
N PRO A 186 11.63 -7.41 -2.69
CA PRO A 186 13.06 -7.38 -2.97
C PRO A 186 13.96 -7.29 -1.72
N ARG A 187 13.37 -7.07 -0.53
CA ARG A 187 14.09 -6.88 0.73
C ARG A 187 15.09 -8.00 1.00
N THR A 188 14.65 -9.26 0.96
CA THR A 188 15.51 -10.42 1.26
C THR A 188 16.68 -10.55 0.30
N LEU A 189 16.49 -10.23 -0.99
CA LEU A 189 17.56 -10.21 -1.98
C LEU A 189 18.62 -9.15 -1.66
N ILE A 190 18.17 -7.92 -1.33
CA ILE A 190 19.05 -6.81 -1.01
C ILE A 190 19.81 -7.08 0.30
N GLU A 191 19.14 -7.55 1.36
CA GLU A 191 19.76 -7.88 2.63
C GLU A 191 20.80 -9.00 2.50
N ALA A 192 20.51 -10.06 1.72
CA ALA A 192 21.45 -11.13 1.45
C ALA A 192 22.67 -10.62 0.66
N ALA A 193 22.44 -9.85 -0.40
CA ALA A 193 23.50 -9.27 -1.22
C ALA A 193 24.43 -8.35 -0.42
N LEU A 194 23.89 -7.43 0.36
CA LEU A 194 24.69 -6.50 1.18
C LEU A 194 25.45 -7.21 2.31
N ALA A 195 24.94 -8.32 2.82
CA ALA A 195 25.59 -9.14 3.83
C ALA A 195 26.58 -10.17 3.24
N GLY A 196 26.75 -10.23 1.92
CA GLY A 196 27.61 -11.23 1.26
C GLY A 196 27.12 -12.67 1.47
N ARG A 197 25.85 -12.88 1.78
CA ARG A 197 25.27 -14.21 2.02
C ARG A 197 24.65 -14.76 0.76
N PRO A 198 24.83 -16.06 0.44
CA PRO A 198 24.11 -16.66 -0.67
C PRO A 198 22.61 -16.72 -0.39
N LEU A 199 21.82 -16.52 -1.44
CA LEU A 199 20.37 -16.71 -1.41
C LEU A 199 19.88 -17.32 -2.72
N HIS A 200 19.45 -18.57 -2.64
CA HIS A 200 18.96 -19.34 -3.78
C HIS A 200 17.47 -19.64 -3.59
N LEU A 201 16.64 -18.97 -4.35
CA LEU A 201 15.19 -19.23 -4.38
C LEU A 201 14.97 -20.42 -5.33
N PRO A 202 14.38 -21.54 -4.88
CA PRO A 202 14.28 -22.75 -5.69
C PRO A 202 13.35 -22.60 -6.90
N ARG A 203 12.42 -21.63 -6.85
CA ARG A 203 11.39 -21.38 -7.87
C ARG A 203 10.91 -19.93 -7.81
N GLY A 204 10.12 -19.53 -8.81
CA GLY A 204 9.46 -18.22 -8.81
C GLY A 204 9.98 -17.25 -9.86
N GLY A 205 11.04 -17.64 -10.59
CA GLY A 205 11.74 -16.74 -11.52
C GLY A 205 10.87 -16.19 -12.63
N ASP A 206 9.86 -16.94 -13.08
CA ASP A 206 9.01 -16.55 -14.20
C ASP A 206 7.82 -15.69 -13.80
N ALA A 207 7.57 -15.53 -12.50
CA ALA A 207 6.46 -14.71 -12.02
C ALA A 207 6.71 -13.23 -12.36
N ARG A 208 5.78 -12.64 -13.10
CA ARG A 208 5.76 -11.22 -13.44
C ARG A 208 4.91 -10.46 -12.43
N ILE A 209 5.47 -9.39 -11.88
CA ILE A 209 4.83 -8.58 -10.83
C ILE A 209 5.17 -7.12 -11.08
N ASP A 210 4.20 -6.24 -10.90
CA ASP A 210 4.41 -4.80 -10.85
C ASP A 210 4.93 -4.44 -9.45
N HIS A 211 6.21 -4.11 -9.35
CA HIS A 211 6.83 -3.68 -8.10
C HIS A 211 6.86 -2.16 -8.03
N THR A 212 6.06 -1.60 -7.15
CA THR A 212 5.88 -0.15 -7.02
C THR A 212 6.77 0.40 -5.91
N TYR A 213 7.60 1.40 -6.23
CA TYR A 213 8.42 2.06 -5.20
C TYR A 213 7.55 2.92 -4.28
N LEU A 214 7.89 2.94 -2.99
CA LEU A 214 7.09 3.60 -1.95
C LEU A 214 6.75 5.05 -2.27
N ASP A 215 7.71 5.83 -2.75
CA ASP A 215 7.51 7.25 -3.05
C ASP A 215 6.49 7.49 -4.16
N ASP A 216 6.52 6.67 -5.22
CA ASP A 216 5.53 6.76 -6.31
C ASP A 216 4.13 6.38 -5.81
N CYS A 217 4.03 5.34 -4.97
CA CYS A 217 2.76 4.98 -4.36
C CYS A 217 2.19 6.13 -3.51
N VAL A 218 3.02 6.77 -2.68
CA VAL A 218 2.61 7.94 -1.88
C VAL A 218 2.20 9.11 -2.77
N ASP A 219 2.97 9.39 -3.82
CA ASP A 219 2.63 10.47 -4.79
C ASP A 219 1.24 10.22 -5.40
N GLY A 220 0.94 8.99 -5.85
CA GLY A 220 -0.37 8.64 -6.41
C GLY A 220 -1.52 8.77 -5.41
N ILE A 221 -1.31 8.35 -4.15
CA ILE A 221 -2.30 8.51 -3.08
C ILE A 221 -2.61 9.99 -2.83
N LEU A 222 -1.58 10.84 -2.75
CA LEU A 222 -1.76 12.26 -2.50
C LEU A 222 -2.38 13.00 -3.69
N LEU A 223 -2.03 12.64 -4.92
CA LEU A 223 -2.70 13.14 -6.10
C LEU A 223 -4.21 12.77 -6.09
N THR A 224 -4.54 11.55 -5.64
CA THR A 224 -5.94 11.17 -5.46
C THR A 224 -6.61 11.98 -4.36
N LEU A 225 -5.94 12.22 -3.22
CA LEU A 225 -6.49 13.03 -2.14
C LEU A 225 -6.79 14.47 -2.57
N ASP A 226 -5.91 15.05 -3.39
CA ASP A 226 -5.92 16.48 -3.73
C ASP A 226 -6.69 16.80 -5.01
N HIS A 227 -7.05 15.81 -5.82
CA HIS A 227 -7.74 16.04 -7.08
C HIS A 227 -9.10 16.71 -6.86
N ALA A 228 -9.47 17.68 -7.68
CA ALA A 228 -10.66 18.51 -7.45
C ALA A 228 -11.96 17.70 -7.42
N ALA A 229 -12.16 16.78 -8.38
CA ALA A 229 -13.36 15.94 -8.48
C ALA A 229 -13.03 14.62 -9.18
N HIS A 230 -13.56 13.51 -8.68
CA HIS A 230 -13.31 12.19 -9.23
C HIS A 230 -14.43 11.70 -10.14
N PRO A 231 -14.18 11.58 -11.47
CA PRO A 231 -15.13 10.95 -12.39
C PRO A 231 -15.21 9.44 -12.19
N PHE A 232 -14.21 8.85 -11.54
CA PHE A 232 -14.13 7.41 -11.24
C PHE A 232 -13.99 7.19 -9.73
N ASP A 233 -14.40 6.01 -9.27
CA ASP A 233 -14.29 5.59 -7.87
C ASP A 233 -13.05 4.73 -7.60
N VAL A 234 -12.22 4.44 -8.63
CA VAL A 234 -11.02 3.61 -8.51
C VAL A 234 -9.94 4.02 -9.52
N TYR A 235 -8.68 3.97 -9.06
CA TYR A 235 -7.48 4.22 -9.86
C TYR A 235 -6.41 3.19 -9.55
N ASN A 236 -5.73 2.70 -10.59
CA ASN A 236 -4.48 1.95 -10.43
C ASN A 236 -3.33 2.92 -10.15
N VAL A 237 -2.60 2.67 -9.07
CA VAL A 237 -1.40 3.43 -8.68
C VAL A 237 -0.26 2.45 -8.46
N ALA A 238 0.60 2.31 -9.44
CA ALA A 238 1.66 1.32 -9.52
C ALA A 238 2.83 1.85 -10.36
N SER A 239 3.83 1.00 -10.66
CA SER A 239 4.92 1.39 -11.57
C SER A 239 4.49 1.36 -13.05
N GLY A 240 3.51 0.53 -13.40
CA GLY A 240 3.12 0.25 -14.77
C GLY A 240 4.07 -0.71 -15.51
N GLU A 241 5.00 -1.35 -14.78
CA GLU A 241 5.96 -2.31 -15.32
C GLU A 241 5.80 -3.69 -14.66
N GLY A 242 5.41 -4.69 -15.43
CA GLY A 242 5.46 -6.08 -15.00
C GLY A 242 6.84 -6.68 -15.26
N ARG A 243 7.66 -6.86 -14.23
CA ARG A 243 8.98 -7.50 -14.33
C ARG A 243 8.98 -8.86 -13.67
N THR A 244 9.77 -9.80 -14.23
CA THR A 244 9.95 -11.11 -13.64
C THR A 244 10.86 -11.04 -12.40
N ILE A 245 10.71 -12.01 -11.49
CA ILE A 245 11.61 -12.11 -10.34
C ILE A 245 13.04 -12.42 -10.81
N ALA A 246 13.21 -13.17 -11.91
CA ALA A 246 14.53 -13.41 -12.50
C ALA A 246 15.19 -12.11 -12.97
N GLU A 247 14.46 -11.19 -13.61
CA GLU A 247 14.94 -9.85 -13.96
C GLU A 247 15.31 -9.04 -12.71
N MET A 248 14.52 -9.12 -11.64
CA MET A 248 14.83 -8.46 -10.37
C MET A 248 16.15 -8.98 -9.76
N VAL A 249 16.34 -10.30 -9.73
CA VAL A 249 17.60 -10.91 -9.26
C VAL A 249 18.78 -10.43 -10.09
N ALA A 250 18.66 -10.40 -11.42
CA ALA A 250 19.69 -9.89 -12.30
C ALA A 250 20.04 -8.41 -12.03
N LEU A 251 19.01 -7.57 -11.80
CA LEU A 251 19.22 -6.16 -11.45
C LEU A 251 19.93 -6.00 -10.10
N VAL A 252 19.58 -6.80 -9.07
CA VAL A 252 20.27 -6.73 -7.78
C VAL A 252 21.74 -7.16 -7.91
N LYS A 253 22.04 -8.20 -8.71
CA LYS A 253 23.43 -8.62 -8.99
C LYS A 253 24.22 -7.55 -9.71
N ASP A 254 23.61 -6.83 -10.63
CA ASP A 254 24.26 -5.73 -11.35
C ASP A 254 24.53 -4.51 -10.43
N LEU A 255 23.59 -4.20 -9.52
CA LEU A 255 23.71 -3.10 -8.55
C LEU A 255 24.66 -3.41 -7.38
N ILE A 256 24.84 -4.70 -7.05
CA ILE A 256 25.74 -5.19 -6.00
C ILE A 256 26.58 -6.33 -6.58
N PRO A 257 27.67 -6.03 -7.29
CA PRO A 257 28.53 -7.04 -7.93
C PRO A 257 29.14 -8.04 -6.92
N GLY A 258 29.35 -9.28 -7.38
CA GLY A 258 29.96 -10.33 -6.57
C GLY A 258 28.98 -11.05 -5.64
N THR A 259 27.67 -10.81 -5.75
CA THR A 259 26.64 -11.48 -4.94
C THR A 259 26.30 -12.86 -5.50
N ASP A 260 26.05 -13.81 -4.59
CA ASP A 260 25.62 -15.18 -4.91
C ASP A 260 24.09 -15.29 -4.74
N LEU A 261 23.38 -14.79 -5.74
CA LEU A 261 21.92 -14.82 -5.79
C LEU A 261 21.43 -15.60 -7.00
N SER A 262 20.41 -16.42 -6.83
CA SER A 262 19.73 -17.09 -7.93
C SER A 262 18.25 -17.34 -7.64
N VAL A 263 17.50 -17.57 -8.70
CA VAL A 263 16.09 -18.00 -8.64
C VAL A 263 15.85 -19.05 -9.69
N GLY A 264 15.21 -20.16 -9.32
CA GLY A 264 14.76 -21.18 -10.24
C GLY A 264 13.52 -20.76 -11.02
N PRO A 265 13.20 -21.46 -12.14
CA PRO A 265 12.03 -21.12 -12.98
C PRO A 265 10.70 -21.38 -12.27
N GLY A 266 9.61 -21.08 -12.97
CA GLY A 266 8.24 -21.37 -12.55
C GLY A 266 7.57 -20.25 -11.77
N PRO A 267 6.35 -20.50 -11.27
CA PRO A 267 5.55 -19.51 -10.57
C PRO A 267 6.11 -19.21 -9.16
N TYR A 268 5.85 -18.01 -8.68
CA TYR A 268 6.18 -17.63 -7.31
C TYR A 268 5.12 -18.16 -6.33
N TRP A 269 5.57 -18.61 -5.16
CA TRP A 269 4.71 -19.12 -4.11
C TRP A 269 4.75 -18.19 -2.91
N TYR A 270 3.59 -17.91 -2.32
CA TYR A 270 3.52 -17.18 -1.05
C TYR A 270 4.15 -17.98 0.10
N ASP A 271 3.90 -19.28 0.09
CA ASP A 271 4.52 -20.33 0.88
C ASP A 271 4.33 -21.67 0.10
N ASP A 272 4.60 -22.80 0.72
CA ASP A 272 4.44 -24.08 0.03
C ASP A 272 2.97 -24.48 -0.26
N ARG A 273 1.99 -23.68 0.16
CA ARG A 273 0.56 -23.95 0.03
C ARG A 273 -0.13 -23.18 -1.07
N LEU A 274 0.36 -21.98 -1.40
CA LEU A 274 -0.37 -21.08 -2.29
C LEU A 274 0.54 -20.44 -3.34
N VAL A 275 0.22 -20.69 -4.59
CA VAL A 275 0.83 -20.02 -5.75
C VAL A 275 0.28 -18.60 -5.88
N VAL A 276 1.16 -17.63 -6.17
CA VAL A 276 0.75 -16.32 -6.63
C VAL A 276 0.06 -16.49 -8.00
N PRO A 277 -1.19 -16.04 -8.15
CA PRO A 277 -1.86 -16.13 -9.45
C PRO A 277 -1.08 -15.34 -10.51
N PRO A 278 -1.18 -15.70 -11.80
CA PRO A 278 -0.55 -14.95 -12.87
C PRO A 278 -0.89 -13.45 -12.77
N LYS A 279 0.12 -12.63 -12.77
CA LYS A 279 0.07 -11.17 -12.68
C LYS A 279 0.83 -10.53 -13.84
N GLY A 280 0.90 -9.24 -13.88
CA GLY A 280 1.63 -8.44 -14.87
C GLY A 280 1.73 -7.01 -14.39
N ALA A 281 1.71 -6.05 -15.33
CA ALA A 281 1.64 -4.64 -15.04
C ALA A 281 0.20 -4.19 -14.74
N LEU A 282 0.05 -3.13 -13.98
CA LEU A 282 -1.21 -2.37 -13.93
C LEU A 282 -1.22 -1.29 -15.02
N ASP A 283 -2.33 -1.14 -15.73
CA ASP A 283 -2.54 -0.01 -16.63
C ASP A 283 -2.76 1.25 -15.81
N LEU A 284 -1.98 2.28 -16.10
CA LEU A 284 -2.01 3.56 -15.39
C LEU A 284 -2.71 4.67 -16.20
N THR A 285 -3.33 4.34 -17.31
CA THR A 285 -3.91 5.33 -18.24
C THR A 285 -4.92 6.23 -17.54
N ARG A 286 -5.77 5.68 -16.68
CA ARG A 286 -6.77 6.43 -15.92
C ARG A 286 -6.10 7.39 -14.92
N ALA A 287 -5.16 6.91 -14.12
CA ALA A 287 -4.44 7.74 -13.15
C ALA A 287 -3.59 8.82 -13.85
N LYS A 288 -2.95 8.51 -14.97
CA LYS A 288 -2.20 9.49 -15.77
C LYS A 288 -3.10 10.60 -16.30
N LYS A 289 -4.24 10.25 -16.92
CA LYS A 289 -5.14 11.22 -17.55
C LYS A 289 -5.88 12.09 -16.55
N VAL A 290 -6.34 11.50 -15.43
CA VAL A 290 -7.19 12.20 -14.47
C VAL A 290 -6.38 12.87 -13.38
N LEU A 291 -5.43 12.14 -12.79
CA LEU A 291 -4.68 12.61 -11.63
C LEU A 291 -3.33 13.25 -12.00
N GLY A 292 -2.88 13.11 -13.25
CA GLY A 292 -1.53 13.51 -13.65
C GLY A 292 -0.43 12.61 -13.05
N TYR A 293 -0.79 11.39 -12.60
CA TYR A 293 0.13 10.46 -11.98
C TYR A 293 1.22 10.01 -12.97
N GLN A 294 2.47 10.15 -12.56
CA GLN A 294 3.64 9.72 -13.34
C GLN A 294 4.65 9.08 -12.40
N PRO A 295 4.75 7.73 -12.37
CA PRO A 295 5.76 7.06 -11.57
C PRO A 295 7.16 7.47 -12.04
N LYS A 296 8.05 7.70 -11.08
CA LYS A 296 9.43 8.19 -11.30
C LYS A 296 10.46 7.07 -11.18
N TYR A 297 10.06 5.94 -10.62
CA TYR A 297 10.93 4.81 -10.30
C TYR A 297 10.53 3.59 -11.13
N ASP A 298 11.33 3.28 -12.16
CA ASP A 298 11.36 1.93 -12.70
C ASP A 298 11.96 0.95 -11.66
N LEU A 299 11.91 -0.34 -11.92
CA LEU A 299 12.41 -1.34 -10.97
C LEU A 299 13.89 -1.12 -10.63
N ARG A 300 14.75 -0.78 -11.63
CA ARG A 300 16.19 -0.55 -11.43
C ARG A 300 16.43 0.63 -10.50
N ARG A 301 15.80 1.76 -10.76
CA ARG A 301 15.94 2.98 -9.97
C ARG A 301 15.43 2.80 -8.54
N GLY A 302 14.29 2.12 -8.38
CA GLY A 302 13.73 1.82 -7.07
C GLY A 302 14.62 0.90 -6.24
N LEU A 303 15.19 -0.16 -6.86
CA LEU A 303 16.14 -1.04 -6.20
C LEU A 303 17.42 -0.28 -5.80
N ALA A 304 17.97 0.54 -6.70
CA ALA A 304 19.16 1.36 -6.40
C ALA A 304 18.92 2.29 -5.21
N SER A 305 17.78 2.99 -5.18
CA SER A 305 17.40 3.87 -4.07
C SER A 305 17.21 3.11 -2.75
N TYR A 306 16.65 1.90 -2.81
CA TYR A 306 16.46 1.08 -1.62
C TYR A 306 17.79 0.50 -1.10
N ILE A 307 18.70 0.08 -1.97
CA ILE A 307 20.06 -0.34 -1.62
C ILE A 307 20.84 0.81 -0.96
N GLU A 308 20.75 2.01 -1.52
CA GLU A 308 21.40 3.18 -0.96
C GLU A 308 20.86 3.53 0.44
N TRP A 309 19.56 3.40 0.67
CA TRP A 309 18.98 3.55 2.00
C TRP A 309 19.57 2.56 3.01
N TYR A 310 19.74 1.29 2.64
CA TYR A 310 20.39 0.30 3.49
C TYR A 310 21.84 0.65 3.79
N ARG A 311 22.59 1.16 2.80
CA ARG A 311 24.01 1.53 2.96
C ARG A 311 24.20 2.72 3.92
N ARG A 312 23.26 3.66 3.92
CA ARG A 312 23.28 4.79 4.88
C ARG A 312 22.93 4.38 6.30
N GLY A 313 22.41 3.19 6.48
CA GLY A 313 21.82 2.73 7.73
C GLY A 313 20.41 3.30 7.94
N PRO A 314 19.56 2.63 8.75
CA PRO A 314 18.32 3.23 9.19
C PRO A 314 18.64 4.53 9.92
N LEU A 315 17.80 5.56 9.71
CA LEU A 315 17.89 6.79 10.51
C LEU A 315 18.02 6.41 12.00
N PRO A 316 18.88 7.09 12.79
CA PRO A 316 19.05 6.78 14.19
C PRO A 316 17.67 6.66 14.83
N ARG A 317 17.35 5.49 15.34
CA ARG A 317 16.19 5.34 16.23
C ARG A 317 16.64 5.97 17.54
N GLU A 318 16.21 7.17 17.82
CA GLU A 318 16.35 7.73 19.17
C GLU A 318 15.65 6.75 20.12
N ASN A 319 16.42 6.20 21.06
CA ASN A 319 15.96 5.27 22.09
C ASN A 319 14.97 5.95 23.05
#